data_ed284bd6c05a77d54029cb8427274df7
#
_entry.id   ed284bd6c05a77d54029cb8427274df7
#
_cell.length_a   1.000
_cell.length_b   1.000
_cell.length_c   1.000
_cell.angle_alpha   90.00
_cell.angle_beta   90.00
_cell.angle_gamma   90.00
#
_symmetry.space_group_name_H-M   'P 1'
#
loop_
_entity.id
_entity.type
_entity.pdbx_description
1 polymer ?
#
loop_
_entity_poly.entity_id
_entity_poly.type
_entity_poly.pdbx_seq_one_letter_code
_entity_poly.pdbx_strand_id
1 'polypeptide(L)'
;MPAPQADFKSLKQRIPIDHVLARYGVKLRRVGPHTLCGACPLPTHTSQQSRQSFSVNLSLQVWSCHSASCIAARDGRIGGHVIDLVAIMERCGLRQAGLRLQDWFSVHASHPVPVPALTLACSAAQPNRPLGFALQGIDTRHPYLAKRGISPATARMFGVGMYHGNGFLAGRCVIPIRDENSQLVAYAGRAVNGEEPKYRFPAGFRKSQVLFNLDRAVQTGSNNVIVVEGFFDALKVYQAGHPVVALMGSCFSQRQSELLLSRFARVTLMLDGDETGRRAAEFIVQRLTPSVPVHKVKLPNRVQPDQLASAEINVLVDQANCTF
;
A
#
# COMPACT_ATOMS: atom_id res chain seq x y z
N MET A 1 -43.85 -10.35 -12.00
CA MET A 1 -42.95 -10.17 -10.86
C MET A 1 -41.66 -9.55 -11.36
N PRO A 2 -41.18 -8.43 -10.80
CA PRO A 2 -39.89 -7.87 -11.22
C PRO A 2 -38.77 -8.87 -10.90
N ALA A 3 -37.84 -9.08 -11.84
CA ALA A 3 -36.70 -9.97 -11.68
C ALA A 3 -35.85 -9.53 -10.49
N PRO A 4 -35.31 -10.44 -9.68
CA PRO A 4 -34.51 -10.11 -8.50
C PRO A 4 -33.31 -9.25 -8.91
N GLN A 5 -33.26 -8.04 -8.39
CA GLN A 5 -32.13 -7.13 -8.56
C GLN A 5 -31.04 -7.52 -7.58
N ALA A 6 -29.91 -7.98 -8.09
CA ALA A 6 -28.73 -8.23 -7.25
C ALA A 6 -28.17 -6.90 -6.75
N ASP A 7 -28.21 -6.67 -5.45
CA ASP A 7 -27.52 -5.53 -4.82
C ASP A 7 -26.01 -5.81 -4.76
N PHE A 8 -25.32 -5.40 -5.81
CA PHE A 8 -23.86 -5.59 -5.94
C PHE A 8 -23.06 -4.97 -4.80
N LYS A 9 -23.56 -3.89 -4.18
CA LYS A 9 -22.86 -3.23 -3.08
C LYS A 9 -22.92 -4.11 -1.82
N SER A 10 -24.10 -4.62 -1.51
CA SER A 10 -24.32 -5.53 -0.39
C SER A 10 -23.54 -6.85 -0.56
N LEU A 11 -23.53 -7.44 -1.76
CA LEU A 11 -22.79 -8.68 -2.03
C LEU A 11 -21.28 -8.54 -1.80
N LYS A 12 -20.68 -7.45 -2.25
CA LYS A 12 -19.25 -7.17 -2.04
C LYS A 12 -18.87 -7.01 -0.56
N GLN A 13 -19.81 -6.55 0.28
CA GLN A 13 -19.56 -6.37 1.72
C GLN A 13 -19.84 -7.63 2.54
N ARG A 14 -20.78 -8.45 2.10
CA ARG A 14 -21.27 -9.61 2.87
C ARG A 14 -20.57 -10.93 2.55
N ILE A 15 -20.01 -11.08 1.35
CA ILE A 15 -19.38 -12.33 0.90
C ILE A 15 -17.86 -12.14 0.86
N PRO A 16 -17.13 -12.70 1.85
CA PRO A 16 -15.67 -12.64 1.87
C PRO A 16 -15.05 -13.38 0.68
N ILE A 17 -14.03 -12.78 0.08
CA ILE A 17 -13.38 -13.32 -1.13
C ILE A 17 -12.68 -14.65 -0.89
N ASP A 18 -12.17 -14.89 0.30
CA ASP A 18 -11.53 -16.15 0.70
C ASP A 18 -12.53 -17.32 0.75
N HIS A 19 -13.79 -17.08 1.13
CA HIS A 19 -14.84 -18.09 1.07
C HIS A 19 -15.15 -18.50 -0.38
N VAL A 20 -15.17 -17.53 -1.30
CA VAL A 20 -15.36 -17.81 -2.72
C VAL A 20 -14.17 -18.58 -3.31
N LEU A 21 -12.95 -18.19 -2.94
CA LEU A 21 -11.74 -18.90 -3.36
C LEU A 21 -11.70 -20.33 -2.81
N ALA A 22 -12.11 -20.54 -1.56
CA ALA A 22 -12.22 -21.86 -0.96
C ALA A 22 -13.22 -22.75 -1.70
N ARG A 23 -14.36 -22.20 -2.15
CA ARG A 23 -15.34 -22.92 -2.98
C ARG A 23 -14.74 -23.37 -4.32
N TYR A 24 -13.85 -22.60 -4.91
CA TYR A 24 -13.11 -23.00 -6.12
C TYR A 24 -11.90 -23.92 -5.84
N GLY A 25 -11.64 -24.28 -4.59
CA GLY A 25 -10.48 -25.09 -4.21
C GLY A 25 -9.14 -24.40 -4.44
N VAL A 26 -9.11 -23.07 -4.51
CA VAL A 26 -7.89 -22.32 -4.78
C VAL A 26 -6.99 -22.33 -3.57
N LYS A 27 -5.78 -22.89 -3.73
CA LYS A 27 -4.79 -22.98 -2.67
C LYS A 27 -3.86 -21.76 -2.72
N LEU A 28 -3.98 -20.88 -1.75
CA LEU A 28 -3.11 -19.71 -1.59
C LEU A 28 -2.36 -19.82 -0.27
N ARG A 29 -1.12 -19.33 -0.27
CA ARG A 29 -0.33 -19.20 0.97
C ARG A 29 -0.40 -17.78 1.50
N ARG A 30 -0.41 -17.61 2.79
CA ARG A 30 -0.34 -16.30 3.43
C ARG A 30 1.07 -15.73 3.29
N VAL A 31 1.18 -14.53 2.74
CA VAL A 31 2.46 -13.80 2.57
C VAL A 31 2.49 -12.49 3.36
N GLY A 32 1.38 -12.16 4.03
CA GLY A 32 1.24 -10.99 4.89
C GLY A 32 -0.01 -11.12 5.77
N PRO A 33 -0.26 -10.19 6.68
CA PRO A 33 -1.38 -10.26 7.63
C PRO A 33 -2.74 -10.35 6.92
N HIS A 34 -2.88 -9.70 5.78
CA HIS A 34 -4.11 -9.68 4.98
C HIS A 34 -3.89 -10.07 3.52
N THR A 35 -2.72 -10.63 3.18
CA THR A 35 -2.38 -10.95 1.79
C THR A 35 -2.15 -12.45 1.64
N LEU A 36 -2.89 -13.02 0.71
CA LEU A 36 -2.69 -14.38 0.22
C LEU A 36 -2.06 -14.31 -1.17
N CYS A 37 -1.19 -15.26 -1.52
CA CYS A 37 -0.53 -15.33 -2.82
C CYS A 37 -0.40 -16.78 -3.29
N GLY A 38 -0.50 -17.00 -4.60
CA GLY A 38 -0.37 -18.33 -5.19
C GLY A 38 -0.48 -18.36 -6.70
N ALA A 39 -0.71 -19.56 -7.23
CA ALA A 39 -0.99 -19.74 -8.64
C ALA A 39 -2.34 -19.09 -9.02
N CYS A 40 -2.40 -18.50 -10.20
CA CYS A 40 -3.61 -17.84 -10.68
C CYS A 40 -4.67 -18.89 -11.08
N PRO A 41 -5.89 -18.84 -10.52
CA PRO A 41 -6.96 -19.77 -10.88
C PRO A 41 -7.73 -19.37 -12.13
N LEU A 42 -7.47 -18.17 -12.68
CA LEU A 42 -8.29 -17.64 -13.76
C LEU A 42 -8.10 -18.41 -15.06
N PRO A 43 -9.19 -18.75 -15.78
CA PRO A 43 -9.12 -19.47 -17.06
C PRO A 43 -8.40 -18.68 -18.16
N THR A 44 -8.19 -17.39 -17.99
CA THR A 44 -7.42 -16.51 -18.89
C THR A 44 -5.91 -16.56 -18.64
N HIS A 45 -5.46 -17.29 -17.61
CA HIS A 45 -4.05 -17.39 -17.27
C HIS A 45 -3.35 -18.47 -18.08
N THR A 46 -2.47 -18.09 -18.98
CA THR A 46 -1.79 -19.04 -19.90
C THR A 46 -0.41 -19.50 -19.42
N SER A 47 0.19 -18.81 -18.43
CA SER A 47 1.52 -19.14 -17.92
C SER A 47 1.47 -20.23 -16.85
N GLN A 48 1.94 -21.43 -17.17
CA GLN A 48 2.01 -22.54 -16.20
C GLN A 48 3.16 -22.44 -15.17
N GLN A 49 4.12 -21.55 -15.39
CA GLN A 49 5.34 -21.44 -14.55
C GLN A 49 5.20 -20.47 -13.37
N SER A 50 4.21 -19.60 -13.38
CA SER A 50 4.07 -18.56 -12.36
C SER A 50 3.26 -19.05 -11.17
N ARG A 51 3.94 -19.45 -10.10
CA ARG A 51 3.32 -19.91 -8.83
C ARG A 51 2.90 -18.78 -7.89
N GLN A 52 3.11 -17.51 -8.23
CA GLN A 52 2.88 -16.34 -7.35
C GLN A 52 2.26 -15.14 -8.08
N SER A 53 1.67 -15.36 -9.25
CA SER A 53 1.07 -14.29 -10.07
C SER A 53 -0.27 -13.78 -9.55
N PHE A 54 -0.92 -14.53 -8.66
CA PHE A 54 -2.22 -14.20 -8.11
C PHE A 54 -2.09 -13.81 -6.65
N SER A 55 -2.63 -12.66 -6.29
CA SER A 55 -2.67 -12.18 -4.92
C SER A 55 -4.06 -11.72 -4.52
N VAL A 56 -4.38 -11.86 -3.24
CA VAL A 56 -5.66 -11.49 -2.65
C VAL A 56 -5.41 -10.66 -1.40
N ASN A 57 -6.05 -9.52 -1.32
CA ASN A 57 -6.05 -8.69 -0.13
C ASN A 57 -7.36 -8.91 0.63
N LEU A 58 -7.29 -9.55 1.78
CA LEU A 58 -8.45 -9.88 2.62
C LEU A 58 -9.08 -8.66 3.30
N SER A 59 -8.32 -7.61 3.58
CA SER A 59 -8.86 -6.38 4.17
C SER A 59 -9.66 -5.57 3.15
N LEU A 60 -9.14 -5.48 1.93
CA LEU A 60 -9.78 -4.72 0.84
C LEU A 60 -10.78 -5.55 0.05
N GLN A 61 -10.84 -6.86 0.30
CA GLN A 61 -11.70 -7.80 -0.41
C GLN A 61 -11.49 -7.76 -1.93
N VAL A 62 -10.20 -7.64 -2.36
CA VAL A 62 -9.79 -7.57 -3.77
C VAL A 62 -8.75 -8.62 -4.09
N TRP A 63 -8.70 -8.97 -5.36
CA TRP A 63 -7.68 -9.84 -5.93
C TRP A 63 -6.97 -9.17 -7.10
N SER A 64 -5.76 -9.63 -7.43
CA SER A 64 -5.01 -9.20 -8.60
C SER A 64 -4.21 -10.35 -9.23
N CYS A 65 -4.02 -10.27 -10.54
CA CYS A 65 -3.10 -11.11 -11.29
C CYS A 65 -2.26 -10.24 -12.22
N HIS A 66 -0.94 -10.32 -12.08
CA HIS A 66 0.01 -9.53 -12.86
C HIS A 66 0.50 -10.21 -14.15
N SER A 67 -0.12 -11.32 -14.56
CA SER A 67 0.19 -11.97 -15.83
C SER A 67 -0.33 -11.16 -17.02
N ALA A 68 0.49 -11.00 -18.05
CA ALA A 68 0.13 -10.28 -19.27
C ALA A 68 -1.16 -10.84 -19.91
N SER A 69 -1.33 -12.17 -19.94
CA SER A 69 -2.53 -12.80 -20.48
C SER A 69 -3.80 -12.44 -19.72
N CYS A 70 -3.73 -12.41 -18.37
CA CYS A 70 -4.86 -12.00 -17.54
C CYS A 70 -5.17 -10.52 -17.67
N ILE A 71 -4.16 -9.66 -17.81
CA ILE A 71 -4.31 -8.22 -18.00
C ILE A 71 -4.94 -7.92 -19.36
N ALA A 72 -4.43 -8.54 -20.42
CA ALA A 72 -4.95 -8.38 -21.79
C ALA A 72 -6.43 -8.83 -21.90
N ALA A 73 -6.78 -9.96 -21.30
CA ALA A 73 -8.15 -10.48 -21.29
C ALA A 73 -9.15 -9.61 -20.49
N ARG A 74 -8.69 -8.55 -19.84
CA ARG A 74 -9.49 -7.66 -18.98
C ARG A 74 -9.29 -6.19 -19.30
N ASP A 75 -8.97 -5.85 -20.52
CA ASP A 75 -8.79 -4.47 -21.00
C ASP A 75 -7.81 -3.67 -20.12
N GLY A 76 -6.67 -4.28 -19.75
CA GLY A 76 -5.64 -3.65 -18.94
C GLY A 76 -5.85 -3.69 -17.43
N ARG A 77 -6.92 -4.27 -16.92
CA ARG A 77 -7.19 -4.35 -15.47
C ARG A 77 -6.39 -5.48 -14.81
N ILE A 78 -5.68 -5.17 -13.73
CA ILE A 78 -4.87 -6.12 -12.99
C ILE A 78 -5.65 -6.92 -11.92
N GLY A 79 -6.83 -6.46 -11.49
CA GLY A 79 -7.58 -7.08 -10.40
C GLY A 79 -9.06 -6.70 -10.38
N GLY A 80 -9.76 -7.13 -9.31
CA GLY A 80 -11.17 -6.86 -9.11
C GLY A 80 -11.66 -7.31 -7.73
N HIS A 81 -12.96 -7.21 -7.50
CA HIS A 81 -13.66 -7.72 -6.31
C HIS A 81 -14.19 -9.14 -6.53
N VAL A 82 -14.91 -9.65 -5.55
CA VAL A 82 -15.48 -11.00 -5.55
C VAL A 82 -16.39 -11.26 -6.75
N ILE A 83 -17.20 -10.29 -7.17
CA ILE A 83 -18.13 -10.44 -8.32
C ILE A 83 -17.33 -10.55 -9.63
N ASP A 84 -16.27 -9.76 -9.79
CA ASP A 84 -15.38 -9.82 -10.96
C ASP A 84 -14.69 -11.18 -11.03
N LEU A 85 -14.27 -11.73 -9.88
CA LEU A 85 -13.67 -13.05 -9.80
C LEU A 85 -14.62 -14.13 -10.32
N VAL A 86 -15.85 -14.16 -9.80
CA VAL A 86 -16.85 -15.16 -10.20
C VAL A 86 -17.24 -14.99 -11.67
N ALA A 87 -17.39 -13.76 -12.16
CA ALA A 87 -17.71 -13.50 -13.56
C ALA A 87 -16.67 -14.11 -14.51
N ILE A 88 -15.38 -14.00 -14.17
CA ILE A 88 -14.28 -14.55 -14.97
C ILE A 88 -14.19 -16.07 -14.82
N MET A 89 -14.27 -16.58 -13.59
CA MET A 89 -14.19 -18.02 -13.33
C MET A 89 -15.32 -18.80 -14.00
N GLU A 90 -16.53 -18.24 -13.99
CA GLU A 90 -17.75 -18.83 -14.54
C GLU A 90 -18.03 -18.39 -15.99
N ARG A 91 -17.16 -17.55 -16.58
CA ARG A 91 -17.31 -17.00 -17.93
C ARG A 91 -18.70 -16.41 -18.18
N CYS A 92 -19.18 -15.61 -17.23
CA CYS A 92 -20.53 -15.03 -17.26
C CYS A 92 -20.50 -13.52 -17.00
N GLY A 93 -21.63 -12.84 -17.26
CA GLY A 93 -21.78 -11.42 -16.98
C GLY A 93 -21.84 -11.11 -15.47
N LEU A 94 -21.51 -9.88 -15.07
CA LEU A 94 -21.49 -9.46 -13.65
C LEU A 94 -22.82 -9.69 -12.94
N ARG A 95 -23.96 -9.48 -13.62
CA ARG A 95 -25.30 -9.74 -13.06
C ARG A 95 -25.47 -11.23 -12.71
N GLN A 96 -25.06 -12.11 -13.59
CA GLN A 96 -25.17 -13.55 -13.40
C GLN A 96 -24.20 -14.03 -12.31
N ALA A 97 -22.99 -13.48 -12.26
CA ALA A 97 -22.05 -13.73 -11.18
C ALA A 97 -22.60 -13.30 -9.81
N GLY A 98 -23.26 -12.15 -9.73
CA GLY A 98 -23.95 -11.67 -8.52
C GLY A 98 -25.06 -12.61 -8.06
N LEU A 99 -25.90 -13.08 -8.99
CA LEU A 99 -26.97 -14.05 -8.67
C LEU A 99 -26.40 -15.40 -8.20
N ARG A 100 -25.31 -15.89 -8.82
CA ARG A 100 -24.64 -17.11 -8.35
C ARG A 100 -24.05 -16.94 -6.94
N LEU A 101 -23.47 -15.79 -6.65
CA LEU A 101 -22.99 -15.50 -5.31
C LEU A 101 -24.12 -15.47 -4.29
N GLN A 102 -25.27 -14.90 -4.63
CA GLN A 102 -26.47 -14.96 -3.79
C GLN A 102 -26.90 -16.41 -3.56
N ASP A 103 -26.98 -17.21 -4.59
CA ASP A 103 -27.37 -18.62 -4.51
C ASP A 103 -26.38 -19.46 -3.67
N TRP A 104 -25.08 -19.30 -3.90
CA TRP A 104 -24.05 -20.06 -3.18
C TRP A 104 -23.93 -19.71 -1.70
N PHE A 105 -24.18 -18.46 -1.39
CA PHE A 105 -24.07 -17.91 -0.05
C PHE A 105 -25.42 -17.40 0.47
N SER A 106 -26.55 -17.90 -0.11
CA SER A 106 -27.90 -17.62 0.35
C SER A 106 -27.99 -17.90 1.83
N VAL A 107 -27.81 -16.86 2.60
CA VAL A 107 -28.20 -16.81 3.97
C VAL A 107 -29.71 -16.74 3.96
N HIS A 108 -30.39 -17.86 4.09
CA HIS A 108 -31.71 -17.82 4.69
C HIS A 108 -31.57 -17.04 6.00
N ALA A 109 -32.33 -15.95 6.10
CA ALA A 109 -32.35 -15.12 7.30
C ALA A 109 -32.94 -15.91 8.47
N SER A 110 -32.15 -16.75 9.10
CA SER A 110 -32.41 -17.34 10.42
C SER A 110 -31.39 -18.45 10.68
N HIS A 111 -30.28 -18.08 11.18
CA HIS A 111 -29.37 -18.71 12.15
C HIS A 111 -27.97 -18.14 11.92
N PRO A 112 -27.30 -17.56 12.92
CA PRO A 112 -25.88 -17.34 12.83
C PRO A 112 -25.25 -18.75 12.76
N VAL A 113 -24.72 -19.11 11.61
CA VAL A 113 -23.78 -20.22 11.52
C VAL A 113 -22.64 -19.86 12.47
N PRO A 114 -22.31 -20.73 13.45
CA PRO A 114 -21.12 -20.50 14.26
C PRO A 114 -19.96 -20.47 13.26
N VAL A 115 -19.43 -19.30 13.00
CA VAL A 115 -18.12 -19.16 12.40
C VAL A 115 -17.23 -19.95 13.36
N PRO A 116 -16.51 -21.02 12.93
CA PRO A 116 -15.46 -21.52 13.77
C PRO A 116 -14.64 -20.26 14.03
N ALA A 117 -14.56 -19.85 15.27
CA ALA A 117 -13.61 -18.86 15.68
C ALA A 117 -12.28 -19.48 15.25
N LEU A 118 -11.85 -19.17 14.03
CA LEU A 118 -10.45 -19.02 13.76
C LEU A 118 -10.06 -17.98 14.79
N THR A 119 -9.70 -18.51 15.97
CA THR A 119 -8.80 -17.80 16.85
C THR A 119 -7.73 -17.30 15.89
N LEU A 120 -7.95 -16.10 15.40
CA LEU A 120 -6.89 -15.23 14.99
C LEU A 120 -6.03 -15.12 16.25
N ALA A 121 -5.21 -16.14 16.48
CA ALA A 121 -3.94 -15.86 17.05
C ALA A 121 -3.42 -14.77 16.09
N CYS A 122 -3.63 -13.52 16.45
CA CYS A 122 -2.78 -12.44 16.05
C CYS A 122 -1.40 -12.91 16.46
N SER A 123 -0.76 -13.70 15.62
CA SER A 123 0.67 -13.83 15.65
C SER A 123 1.12 -12.40 15.43
N ALA A 124 1.44 -11.75 16.53
CA ALA A 124 1.92 -10.39 16.54
C ALA A 124 2.96 -10.33 15.43
N ALA A 125 2.65 -9.62 14.35
CA ALA A 125 3.47 -9.68 13.15
C ALA A 125 4.86 -9.23 13.61
N GLN A 126 5.82 -10.16 13.58
CA GLN A 126 7.14 -9.94 14.16
C GLN A 126 7.71 -8.64 13.60
N PRO A 127 8.23 -7.75 14.43
CA PRO A 127 8.84 -6.50 13.97
C PRO A 127 9.99 -6.79 13.01
N ASN A 128 10.32 -5.82 12.18
CA ASN A 128 11.51 -5.92 11.36
C ASN A 128 12.74 -6.00 12.29
N ARG A 129 13.67 -6.89 11.96
CA ARG A 129 14.91 -7.00 12.73
C ARG A 129 15.89 -5.92 12.30
N PRO A 130 16.57 -5.25 13.23
CA PRO A 130 17.65 -4.33 12.90
C PRO A 130 18.73 -5.02 12.06
N LEU A 131 19.28 -4.28 11.09
CA LEU A 131 20.44 -4.75 10.33
C LEU A 131 21.69 -4.61 11.17
N GLY A 132 22.52 -5.64 11.21
CA GLY A 132 23.83 -5.62 11.87
C GLY A 132 24.93 -4.92 11.04
N PHE A 133 24.56 -4.25 9.94
CA PHE A 133 25.51 -3.58 9.04
C PHE A 133 24.90 -2.31 8.44
N ALA A 134 25.75 -1.41 7.96
CA ALA A 134 25.38 -0.29 7.12
C ALA A 134 26.11 -0.36 5.78
N LEU A 135 25.41 -0.05 4.70
CA LEU A 135 26.01 0.04 3.37
C LEU A 135 27.03 1.18 3.33
N GLN A 136 28.20 0.89 2.78
CA GLN A 136 29.26 1.87 2.55
C GLN A 136 29.29 2.28 1.07
N GLY A 137 29.88 3.42 0.75
CA GLY A 137 30.04 3.86 -0.63
C GLY A 137 28.74 4.32 -1.30
N ILE A 138 27.81 4.86 -0.53
CA ILE A 138 26.58 5.48 -1.06
C ILE A 138 26.94 6.89 -1.54
N ASP A 139 26.81 7.14 -2.86
CA ASP A 139 27.01 8.46 -3.45
C ASP A 139 25.77 9.34 -3.29
N THR A 140 25.78 10.18 -2.26
CA THR A 140 24.70 11.14 -1.95
C THR A 140 24.69 12.38 -2.84
N ARG A 141 25.64 12.51 -3.79
CA ARG A 141 25.75 13.63 -4.73
C ARG A 141 25.40 13.23 -6.17
N HIS A 142 24.99 11.98 -6.38
CA HIS A 142 24.65 11.47 -7.70
C HIS A 142 23.59 12.34 -8.41
N PRO A 143 23.76 12.69 -9.70
CA PRO A 143 22.88 13.60 -10.46
C PRO A 143 21.41 13.22 -10.46
N TYR A 144 21.09 11.93 -10.31
CA TYR A 144 19.71 11.44 -10.19
C TYR A 144 18.93 12.14 -9.05
N LEU A 145 19.59 12.41 -7.91
CA LEU A 145 18.95 13.08 -6.77
C LEU A 145 18.60 14.53 -7.09
N ALA A 146 19.52 15.26 -7.74
CA ALA A 146 19.29 16.61 -8.19
C ALA A 146 18.14 16.66 -9.22
N LYS A 147 18.12 15.69 -10.17
CA LYS A 147 17.02 15.55 -11.15
C LYS A 147 15.66 15.29 -10.47
N ARG A 148 15.66 14.69 -9.29
CA ARG A 148 14.46 14.46 -8.46
C ARG A 148 14.17 15.63 -7.50
N GLY A 149 14.91 16.72 -7.59
CA GLY A 149 14.76 17.89 -6.75
C GLY A 149 15.15 17.66 -5.28
N ILE A 150 16.03 16.67 -5.02
CA ILE A 150 16.55 16.40 -3.67
C ILE A 150 17.87 17.15 -3.48
N SER A 151 17.90 17.99 -2.46
CA SER A 151 19.09 18.77 -2.11
C SER A 151 20.22 17.87 -1.57
N PRO A 152 21.50 18.25 -1.76
CA PRO A 152 22.63 17.53 -1.18
C PRO A 152 22.55 17.42 0.35
N ALA A 153 21.97 18.41 1.02
CA ALA A 153 21.79 18.40 2.47
C ALA A 153 20.77 17.30 2.88
N THR A 154 19.63 17.24 2.22
CA THR A 154 18.61 16.19 2.45
C THR A 154 19.16 14.82 2.12
N ALA A 155 19.84 14.66 0.98
CA ALA A 155 20.41 13.39 0.59
C ALA A 155 21.39 12.84 1.64
N ARG A 156 22.27 13.70 2.17
CA ARG A 156 23.19 13.32 3.27
C ARG A 156 22.47 13.03 4.57
N MET A 157 21.51 13.86 4.95
CA MET A 157 20.72 13.68 6.18
C MET A 157 20.02 12.32 6.21
N PHE A 158 19.44 11.91 5.08
CA PHE A 158 18.73 10.64 4.96
C PHE A 158 19.63 9.47 4.58
N GLY A 159 20.87 9.72 4.18
CA GLY A 159 21.77 8.69 3.65
C GLY A 159 21.28 8.11 2.31
N VAL A 160 20.54 8.90 1.53
CA VAL A 160 20.00 8.49 0.23
C VAL A 160 21.00 8.77 -0.86
N GLY A 161 21.27 7.78 -1.71
CA GLY A 161 22.24 7.95 -2.80
C GLY A 161 22.38 6.74 -3.69
N MET A 162 23.21 6.89 -4.72
CA MET A 162 23.54 5.78 -5.61
C MET A 162 24.48 4.80 -4.91
N TYR A 163 24.13 3.52 -4.99
CA TYR A 163 24.97 2.46 -4.45
C TYR A 163 25.75 1.75 -5.56
N HIS A 164 27.08 1.88 -5.51
CA HIS A 164 27.98 1.31 -6.50
C HIS A 164 28.60 -0.04 -6.07
N GLY A 165 28.21 -0.54 -4.88
CA GLY A 165 28.66 -1.84 -4.40
C GLY A 165 27.98 -3.02 -5.09
N ASN A 166 28.11 -4.19 -4.51
CA ASN A 166 27.61 -5.46 -5.06
C ASN A 166 26.25 -5.87 -4.49
N GLY A 167 25.64 -6.88 -5.10
CA GLY A 167 24.41 -7.51 -4.62
C GLY A 167 23.13 -6.93 -5.22
N PHE A 168 21.99 -7.26 -4.63
CA PHE A 168 20.68 -7.00 -5.21
C PHE A 168 20.30 -5.50 -5.30
N LEU A 169 21.03 -4.62 -4.61
CA LEU A 169 20.86 -3.17 -4.62
C LEU A 169 21.89 -2.45 -5.51
N ALA A 170 22.85 -3.16 -6.10
CA ALA A 170 23.86 -2.57 -6.97
C ALA A 170 23.22 -1.77 -8.11
N GLY A 171 23.77 -0.58 -8.43
CA GLY A 171 23.28 0.30 -9.47
C GLY A 171 21.92 0.95 -9.18
N ARG A 172 21.43 0.93 -7.93
CA ARG A 172 20.18 1.55 -7.54
C ARG A 172 20.39 2.72 -6.59
N CYS A 173 19.47 3.66 -6.62
CA CYS A 173 19.40 4.68 -5.58
C CYS A 173 18.86 4.02 -4.30
N VAL A 174 19.71 3.89 -3.29
CA VAL A 174 19.36 3.27 -2.00
C VAL A 174 18.82 4.28 -1.01
N ILE A 175 17.86 3.83 -0.21
CA ILE A 175 17.14 4.63 0.78
C ILE A 175 17.14 3.82 2.08
N PRO A 176 17.86 4.26 3.13
CA PRO A 176 17.83 3.61 4.44
C PRO A 176 16.44 3.74 5.07
N ILE A 177 15.94 2.65 5.62
CA ILE A 177 14.66 2.61 6.35
C ILE A 177 14.95 2.31 7.80
N ARG A 178 14.50 3.20 8.68
CA ARG A 178 14.61 3.06 10.13
C ARG A 178 13.24 2.78 10.73
N ASP A 179 13.25 2.08 11.86
CA ASP A 179 12.05 1.89 12.67
C ASP A 179 11.80 3.09 13.62
N GLU A 180 10.79 2.99 14.45
CA GLU A 180 10.41 4.00 15.43
C GLU A 180 11.47 4.28 16.51
N ASN A 181 12.46 3.41 16.65
CA ASN A 181 13.59 3.52 17.57
C ASN A 181 14.87 4.00 16.86
N SER A 182 14.76 4.51 15.64
CA SER A 182 15.88 4.94 14.79
C SER A 182 16.83 3.79 14.36
N GLN A 183 16.46 2.53 14.58
CA GLN A 183 17.27 1.39 14.19
C GLN A 183 17.12 1.13 12.69
N LEU A 184 18.24 0.93 12.00
CA LEU A 184 18.24 0.60 10.58
C LEU A 184 17.71 -0.81 10.36
N VAL A 185 16.56 -0.95 9.68
CA VAL A 185 15.89 -2.25 9.48
C VAL A 185 15.90 -2.72 8.02
N ALA A 186 16.12 -1.82 7.07
CA ALA A 186 16.19 -2.17 5.66
C ALA A 186 16.84 -1.07 4.82
N TYR A 187 17.16 -1.42 3.58
CA TYR A 187 17.38 -0.48 2.49
C TYR A 187 16.38 -0.77 1.37
N ALA A 188 15.70 0.26 0.89
CA ALA A 188 14.99 0.19 -0.38
C ALA A 188 15.94 0.58 -1.52
N GLY A 189 15.89 -0.13 -2.63
CA GLY A 189 16.66 0.20 -3.84
C GLY A 189 15.75 0.63 -4.98
N ARG A 190 15.73 1.93 -5.33
CA ARG A 190 14.96 2.47 -6.43
C ARG A 190 15.71 2.32 -7.75
N ALA A 191 15.06 1.83 -8.79
CA ALA A 191 15.57 1.84 -10.15
C ALA A 191 15.75 3.29 -10.67
N VAL A 192 16.85 3.57 -11.34
CA VAL A 192 17.16 4.91 -11.86
C VAL A 192 17.07 5.01 -13.38
N ASN A 193 17.20 3.87 -14.09
CA ASN A 193 17.19 3.77 -15.55
C ASN A 193 15.97 2.99 -16.09
N GLY A 194 14.87 2.93 -15.33
CA GLY A 194 13.64 2.27 -15.76
C GLY A 194 13.60 0.75 -15.55
N GLU A 195 14.58 0.18 -14.83
CA GLU A 195 14.57 -1.26 -14.54
C GLU A 195 13.38 -1.63 -13.64
N GLU A 196 12.80 -2.78 -13.90
CA GLU A 196 11.78 -3.38 -13.05
C GLU A 196 12.39 -4.40 -12.05
N PRO A 197 11.81 -4.52 -10.86
CA PRO A 197 10.78 -3.69 -10.29
C PRO A 197 11.29 -2.29 -9.90
N LYS A 198 10.43 -1.26 -9.97
CA LYS A 198 10.72 0.14 -9.59
C LYS A 198 11.42 0.24 -8.22
N TYR A 199 10.97 -0.55 -7.24
CA TYR A 199 11.62 -0.67 -5.93
C TYR A 199 11.96 -2.12 -5.61
N ARG A 200 13.17 -2.35 -5.06
CA ARG A 200 13.58 -3.62 -4.46
C ARG A 200 13.71 -3.47 -2.96
N PHE A 201 13.24 -4.47 -2.22
CA PHE A 201 13.37 -4.56 -0.77
C PHE A 201 14.02 -5.88 -0.38
N PRO A 202 14.71 -5.97 0.76
CA PRO A 202 15.25 -7.22 1.25
C PRO A 202 14.16 -8.28 1.47
N ALA A 203 14.49 -9.54 1.28
CA ALA A 203 13.59 -10.63 1.62
C ALA A 203 13.23 -10.56 3.11
N GLY A 204 11.94 -10.74 3.40
CA GLY A 204 11.43 -10.69 4.77
C GLY A 204 11.16 -9.29 5.34
N PHE A 205 11.55 -8.22 4.68
CA PHE A 205 11.20 -6.87 5.11
C PHE A 205 9.69 -6.63 4.99
N ARG A 206 9.11 -6.11 6.07
CA ARG A 206 7.67 -5.86 6.21
C ARG A 206 7.39 -4.36 6.26
N LYS A 207 7.03 -3.75 5.12
CA LYS A 207 6.67 -2.34 5.03
C LYS A 207 5.54 -1.95 5.99
N SER A 208 4.59 -2.86 6.19
CA SER A 208 3.44 -2.66 7.06
C SER A 208 3.78 -2.49 8.54
N GLN A 209 5.02 -2.74 8.95
CA GLN A 209 5.46 -2.65 10.35
C GLN A 209 6.14 -1.33 10.69
N VAL A 210 6.40 -0.49 9.71
CA VAL A 210 7.14 0.78 9.88
C VAL A 210 6.51 1.89 9.05
N LEU A 211 6.79 3.13 9.44
CA LEU A 211 6.57 4.34 8.64
C LEU A 211 7.94 4.92 8.32
N PHE A 212 8.23 5.18 7.05
CA PHE A 212 9.47 5.82 6.67
C PHE A 212 9.56 7.20 7.29
N ASN A 213 10.71 7.56 7.87
CA ASN A 213 11.01 8.83 8.52
C ASN A 213 10.23 9.12 9.83
N LEU A 214 9.61 8.13 10.44
CA LEU A 214 8.89 8.33 11.70
C LEU A 214 9.80 8.83 12.82
N ASP A 215 10.99 8.26 12.92
CA ASP A 215 12.01 8.62 13.91
C ASP A 215 12.33 10.12 13.89
N ARG A 216 12.56 10.69 12.71
CA ARG A 216 12.85 12.13 12.57
C ARG A 216 11.60 12.99 12.74
N ALA A 217 10.45 12.54 12.24
CA ALA A 217 9.20 13.29 12.39
C ALA A 217 8.86 13.47 13.86
N VAL A 218 9.05 12.47 14.70
CA VAL A 218 8.86 12.55 16.17
C VAL A 218 9.87 13.50 16.81
N GLN A 219 11.12 13.49 16.38
CA GLN A 219 12.18 14.37 16.93
C GLN A 219 11.92 15.86 16.69
N THR A 220 11.03 16.25 15.78
CA THR A 220 10.65 17.65 15.58
C THR A 220 9.84 18.22 16.76
N GLY A 221 9.28 17.37 17.61
CA GLY A 221 8.36 17.78 18.69
C GLY A 221 6.99 18.26 18.20
N SER A 222 6.71 18.16 16.91
CA SER A 222 5.41 18.57 16.34
C SER A 222 4.31 17.58 16.70
N ASN A 223 3.14 18.11 17.07
CA ASN A 223 1.93 17.30 17.25
C ASN A 223 1.20 16.97 15.94
N ASN A 224 1.63 17.54 14.82
CA ASN A 224 1.08 17.29 13.50
C ASN A 224 2.10 16.58 12.61
N VAL A 225 1.65 15.65 11.76
CA VAL A 225 2.48 14.95 10.79
C VAL A 225 1.78 14.88 9.43
N ILE A 226 2.56 15.06 8.36
CA ILE A 226 2.08 14.82 7.00
C ILE A 226 2.36 13.37 6.61
N VAL A 227 1.35 12.69 6.05
CA VAL A 227 1.46 11.32 5.55
C VAL A 227 1.45 11.36 4.03
N VAL A 228 2.47 10.76 3.41
CA VAL A 228 2.62 10.62 1.96
C VAL A 228 2.76 9.16 1.55
N GLU A 229 2.71 8.85 0.24
CA GLU A 229 2.82 7.47 -0.23
C GLU A 229 4.27 7.00 -0.36
N GLY A 230 5.13 7.80 -0.98
CA GLY A 230 6.45 7.39 -1.41
C GLY A 230 7.61 8.05 -0.68
N PHE A 231 8.79 7.48 -0.90
CA PHE A 231 10.02 7.99 -0.29
C PHE A 231 10.39 9.39 -0.77
N PHE A 232 10.30 9.64 -2.08
CA PHE A 232 10.67 10.94 -2.65
C PHE A 232 9.68 12.03 -2.27
N ASP A 233 8.40 11.68 -2.11
CA ASP A 233 7.39 12.59 -1.57
C ASP A 233 7.77 13.03 -0.14
N ALA A 234 8.16 12.07 0.71
CA ALA A 234 8.62 12.38 2.05
C ALA A 234 9.87 13.28 2.06
N LEU A 235 10.85 13.00 1.20
CA LEU A 235 12.05 13.84 1.10
C LEU A 235 11.71 15.27 0.67
N LYS A 236 10.77 15.45 -0.26
CA LYS A 236 10.33 16.77 -0.75
C LYS A 236 9.56 17.54 0.32
N VAL A 237 8.62 16.88 0.99
CA VAL A 237 7.84 17.50 2.09
C VAL A 237 8.74 17.84 3.28
N TYR A 238 9.72 16.98 3.59
CA TYR A 238 10.75 17.28 4.58
C TYR A 238 11.58 18.51 4.19
N GLN A 239 11.99 18.65 2.93
CA GLN A 239 12.72 19.84 2.43
C GLN A 239 11.89 21.13 2.53
N ALA A 240 10.57 21.03 2.46
CA ALA A 240 9.66 22.15 2.66
C ALA A 240 9.52 22.53 4.15
N GLY A 241 10.16 21.78 5.08
CA GLY A 241 10.19 22.10 6.50
C GLY A 241 9.10 21.41 7.35
N HIS A 242 8.39 20.42 6.79
CA HIS A 242 7.29 19.77 7.52
C HIS A 242 7.68 18.40 8.09
N PRO A 243 7.18 18.05 9.29
CA PRO A 243 7.22 16.69 9.79
C PRO A 243 6.42 15.76 8.87
N VAL A 244 7.05 14.71 8.37
CA VAL A 244 6.47 13.84 7.34
C VAL A 244 6.85 12.39 7.54
N VAL A 245 5.93 11.49 7.19
CA VAL A 245 6.17 10.04 7.12
C VAL A 245 5.65 9.49 5.80
N ALA A 246 6.24 8.38 5.31
CA ALA A 246 5.71 7.70 4.14
C ALA A 246 5.25 6.28 4.44
N LEU A 247 4.16 5.87 3.75
CA LEU A 247 3.58 4.52 3.81
C LEU A 247 4.42 3.48 3.05
N MET A 248 5.26 3.94 2.11
CA MET A 248 6.04 3.11 1.18
C MET A 248 5.15 2.27 0.24
N GLY A 249 3.99 2.80 -0.13
CA GLY A 249 2.96 2.22 -0.98
C GLY A 249 1.58 2.68 -0.58
N SER A 250 0.54 2.24 -1.30
CA SER A 250 -0.85 2.66 -1.11
C SER A 250 -1.61 1.93 0.02
N CYS A 251 -0.99 0.93 0.67
CA CYS A 251 -1.63 0.18 1.75
C CYS A 251 -1.30 0.78 3.11
N PHE A 252 -2.32 1.03 3.91
CA PHE A 252 -2.21 1.51 5.29
C PHE A 252 -2.56 0.39 6.28
N SER A 253 -1.60 0.02 7.12
CA SER A 253 -1.73 -1.12 8.05
C SER A 253 -2.25 -0.71 9.44
N GLN A 254 -2.67 -1.71 10.22
CA GLN A 254 -3.01 -1.52 11.64
C GLN A 254 -1.82 -0.96 12.42
N ARG A 255 -0.63 -1.54 12.24
CA ARG A 255 0.59 -1.09 12.93
C ARG A 255 0.96 0.35 12.57
N GLN A 256 0.85 0.75 11.31
CA GLN A 256 1.09 2.12 10.88
C GLN A 256 0.07 3.10 11.50
N SER A 257 -1.19 2.69 11.63
CA SER A 257 -2.19 3.46 12.36
C SER A 257 -1.80 3.67 13.83
N GLU A 258 -1.41 2.60 14.53
CA GLU A 258 -0.96 2.66 15.93
C GLU A 258 0.26 3.57 16.10
N LEU A 259 1.23 3.49 15.19
CA LEU A 259 2.41 4.34 15.21
C LEU A 259 2.07 5.83 15.07
N LEU A 260 1.12 6.18 14.21
CA LEU A 260 0.66 7.56 14.06
C LEU A 260 -0.09 8.03 15.32
N LEU A 261 -1.09 7.26 15.76
CA LEU A 261 -1.96 7.63 16.86
C LEU A 261 -1.21 7.74 18.21
N SER A 262 -0.12 6.99 18.37
CA SER A 262 0.69 7.06 19.59
C SER A 262 1.67 8.24 19.65
N ARG A 263 1.83 8.98 18.55
CA ARG A 263 2.88 10.02 18.43
C ARG A 263 2.35 11.40 18.03
N PHE A 264 1.21 11.47 17.36
CA PHE A 264 0.71 12.72 16.79
C PHE A 264 -0.75 12.94 17.16
N ALA A 265 -1.07 14.18 17.45
CA ALA A 265 -2.44 14.61 17.77
C ALA A 265 -3.24 15.04 16.55
N ARG A 266 -2.57 15.18 15.38
CA ARG A 266 -3.19 15.56 14.09
C ARG A 266 -2.44 14.91 12.93
N VAL A 267 -3.18 14.51 11.91
CA VAL A 267 -2.63 13.92 10.69
C VAL A 267 -3.10 14.72 9.47
N THR A 268 -2.17 15.07 8.59
CA THR A 268 -2.47 15.69 7.29
C THR A 268 -2.09 14.71 6.19
N LEU A 269 -3.04 14.33 5.34
CA LEU A 269 -2.80 13.42 4.21
C LEU A 269 -2.45 14.22 2.97
N MET A 270 -1.29 13.95 2.37
CA MET A 270 -0.85 14.48 1.08
C MET A 270 -0.48 13.31 0.17
N LEU A 271 -1.49 12.56 -0.27
CA LEU A 271 -1.33 11.38 -1.13
C LEU A 271 -1.40 11.76 -2.60
N ASP A 272 -1.00 10.84 -3.49
CA ASP A 272 -0.97 11.07 -4.93
C ASP A 272 -2.33 11.52 -5.49
N GLY A 273 -2.32 12.47 -6.43
CA GLY A 273 -3.51 13.05 -7.03
C GLY A 273 -4.23 12.14 -8.04
N ASP A 274 -4.07 10.82 -7.93
CA ASP A 274 -4.74 9.82 -8.76
C ASP A 274 -5.89 9.12 -8.01
N GLU A 275 -6.59 8.23 -8.70
CA GLU A 275 -7.72 7.48 -8.14
C GLU A 275 -7.29 6.57 -6.97
N THR A 276 -6.09 6.00 -7.06
CA THR A 276 -5.55 5.11 -6.01
C THR A 276 -5.24 5.89 -4.75
N GLY A 277 -4.58 7.05 -4.86
CA GLY A 277 -4.29 7.93 -3.74
C GLY A 277 -5.56 8.49 -3.09
N ARG A 278 -6.58 8.86 -3.89
CA ARG A 278 -7.87 9.31 -3.35
C ARG A 278 -8.56 8.23 -2.53
N ARG A 279 -8.61 6.98 -3.01
CA ARG A 279 -9.19 5.85 -2.27
C ARG A 279 -8.41 5.52 -1.02
N ALA A 280 -7.08 5.57 -1.09
CA ALA A 280 -6.23 5.39 0.08
C ALA A 280 -6.49 6.48 1.13
N ALA A 281 -6.63 7.74 0.71
CA ALA A 281 -6.97 8.84 1.61
C ALA A 281 -8.31 8.64 2.31
N GLU A 282 -9.36 8.24 1.59
CA GLU A 282 -10.67 7.95 2.17
C GLU A 282 -10.59 6.83 3.21
N PHE A 283 -9.87 5.75 2.90
CA PHE A 283 -9.68 4.65 3.84
C PHE A 283 -8.93 5.10 5.12
N ILE A 284 -7.87 5.89 4.97
CA ILE A 284 -7.07 6.39 6.10
C ILE A 284 -7.90 7.35 6.96
N VAL A 285 -8.67 8.25 6.33
CA VAL A 285 -9.58 9.15 7.05
C VAL A 285 -10.55 8.34 7.89
N GLN A 286 -11.28 7.40 7.32
CA GLN A 286 -12.25 6.57 8.06
C GLN A 286 -11.62 5.85 9.25
N ARG A 287 -10.35 5.48 9.14
CA ARG A 287 -9.64 4.74 10.18
C ARG A 287 -9.11 5.62 11.31
N LEU A 288 -8.65 6.83 10.99
CA LEU A 288 -7.98 7.72 11.97
C LEU A 288 -8.92 8.75 12.61
N THR A 289 -9.94 9.22 11.87
CA THR A 289 -10.87 10.28 12.36
C THR A 289 -11.54 9.99 13.70
N PRO A 290 -11.84 8.73 14.08
CA PRO A 290 -12.37 8.46 15.42
C PRO A 290 -11.40 8.81 16.57
N SER A 291 -10.10 8.95 16.27
CA SER A 291 -9.05 9.13 17.29
C SER A 291 -8.34 10.50 17.21
N VAL A 292 -8.15 11.01 15.97
CA VAL A 292 -7.43 12.28 15.75
C VAL A 292 -8.05 13.05 14.57
N PRO A 293 -7.95 14.39 14.55
CA PRO A 293 -8.30 15.18 13.37
C PRO A 293 -7.44 14.79 12.17
N VAL A 294 -8.09 14.58 11.02
CA VAL A 294 -7.44 14.23 9.76
C VAL A 294 -7.77 15.26 8.69
N HIS A 295 -6.75 15.96 8.21
CA HIS A 295 -6.86 16.92 7.13
C HIS A 295 -6.42 16.28 5.81
N LYS A 296 -6.95 16.74 4.69
CA LYS A 296 -6.57 16.27 3.35
C LYS A 296 -6.08 17.42 2.50
N VAL A 297 -4.88 17.31 1.99
CA VAL A 297 -4.37 18.15 0.92
C VAL A 297 -4.95 17.63 -0.41
N LYS A 298 -5.58 18.51 -1.17
CA LYS A 298 -6.09 18.18 -2.51
C LYS A 298 -5.00 18.50 -3.54
N LEU A 299 -4.33 17.47 -4.02
CA LEU A 299 -3.41 17.64 -5.15
C LEU A 299 -4.16 17.71 -6.48
N PRO A 300 -3.63 18.45 -7.48
CA PRO A 300 -4.13 18.39 -8.84
C PRO A 300 -4.11 16.96 -9.39
N ASN A 301 -4.93 16.71 -10.39
CA ASN A 301 -5.06 15.37 -10.95
C ASN A 301 -3.72 14.87 -11.52
N ARG A 302 -3.29 13.66 -11.14
CA ARG A 302 -2.03 13.00 -11.51
C ARG A 302 -0.74 13.70 -11.03
N VAL A 303 -0.84 14.67 -10.13
CA VAL A 303 0.33 15.30 -9.49
C VAL A 303 0.71 14.50 -8.25
N GLN A 304 2.02 14.29 -8.06
CA GLN A 304 2.59 13.67 -6.86
C GLN A 304 3.31 14.75 -6.02
N PRO A 305 3.40 14.60 -4.71
CA PRO A 305 4.08 15.57 -3.85
C PRO A 305 5.53 15.84 -4.26
N ASP A 306 6.24 14.84 -4.80
CA ASP A 306 7.64 14.99 -5.22
C ASP A 306 7.85 15.85 -6.48
N GLN A 307 6.78 16.19 -7.18
CA GLN A 307 6.79 17.08 -8.34
C GLN A 307 6.63 18.56 -7.97
N LEU A 308 6.22 18.85 -6.73
CA LEU A 308 5.96 20.20 -6.27
C LEU A 308 7.23 20.92 -5.78
N ALA A 309 7.25 22.25 -5.93
CA ALA A 309 8.23 23.09 -5.25
C ALA A 309 7.89 23.22 -3.76
N SER A 310 8.88 23.53 -2.90
CA SER A 310 8.64 23.70 -1.46
C SER A 310 7.59 24.78 -1.15
N ALA A 311 7.59 25.89 -1.91
CA ALA A 311 6.58 26.94 -1.74
C ALA A 311 5.15 26.44 -2.02
N GLU A 312 4.96 25.62 -3.05
CA GLU A 312 3.66 25.04 -3.39
C GLU A 312 3.20 24.05 -2.29
N ILE A 313 4.13 23.24 -1.76
CA ILE A 313 3.84 22.34 -0.63
C ILE A 313 3.36 23.15 0.57
N ASN A 314 4.04 24.26 0.92
CA ASN A 314 3.69 25.11 2.06
C ASN A 314 2.28 25.70 1.89
N VAL A 315 1.97 26.28 0.73
CA VAL A 315 0.63 26.83 0.45
C VAL A 315 -0.46 25.76 0.60
N LEU A 316 -0.24 24.56 0.05
CA LEU A 316 -1.22 23.48 0.11
C LEU A 316 -1.42 22.95 1.53
N VAL A 317 -0.36 22.87 2.33
CA VAL A 317 -0.43 22.46 3.74
C VAL A 317 -1.16 23.51 4.57
N ASP A 318 -0.87 24.80 4.36
CA ASP A 318 -1.56 25.88 5.07
C ASP A 318 -3.04 25.91 4.74
N GLN A 319 -3.42 25.76 3.47
CA GLN A 319 -4.82 25.66 3.05
C GLN A 319 -5.54 24.47 3.72
N ALA A 320 -4.90 23.30 3.80
CA ALA A 320 -5.48 22.13 4.44
C ALA A 320 -5.66 22.32 5.95
N ASN A 321 -4.79 23.09 6.60
CA ASN A 321 -4.87 23.38 8.03
C ASN A 321 -5.92 24.48 8.37
N CYS A 322 -6.27 25.34 7.41
CA CYS A 322 -7.29 26.40 7.59
C CYS A 322 -8.73 25.92 7.32
N THR A 323 -8.91 24.71 6.79
CA THR A 323 -10.25 24.16 6.50
C THR A 323 -10.78 23.47 7.76
N PHE A 324 -11.54 24.23 8.58
CA PHE A 324 -12.29 23.72 9.72
C PHE A 324 -13.66 23.19 9.29
#